data_bd45f2912ba006fa003cb7c8304ca7dc
#
_entry.id   bd45f2912ba006fa003cb7c8304ca7dc
#
_cell.length_a   1.000
_cell.length_b   1.000
_cell.length_c   1.000
_cell.angle_alpha   90.00
_cell.angle_beta   90.00
_cell.angle_gamma   90.00
#
_symmetry.space_group_name_H-M   'P 1'
#
loop_
_entity.id
_entity.type
_entity.pdbx_description
1 polymer ?
#
loop_
_entity_poly.entity_id
_entity_poly.type
_entity_poly.pdbx_seq_one_letter_code
_entity_poly.pdbx_strand_id
1 'polypeptide(L)'
;MIIHLPNTIPSLQAQAFAEQLEALCINKGTHYVLVTSHSVHSVPSEIADMALEVWDMPTDMQLSSRAYQSETHRIAIGDTYIGGDGGNQLMIAGPCAVESREQIEQSCQLLKRLGVRVLRAGCYKPRTSPYTFRGLGEDGLKLLAEMREKYGVLVATE
;
A
#
# COMPACT_ATOMS: atom_id res chain seq x y z
N MET A 1 2.66 15.16 -9.76
CA MET A 1 3.51 16.11 -8.98
C MET A 1 3.42 15.76 -7.51
N ILE A 2 4.50 15.97 -6.75
CA ILE A 2 4.51 15.83 -5.28
C ILE A 2 4.81 17.19 -4.67
N ILE A 3 4.04 17.62 -3.67
CA ILE A 3 4.20 18.91 -3.00
C ILE A 3 4.28 18.67 -1.50
N HIS A 4 5.34 19.15 -0.86
CA HIS A 4 5.44 19.16 0.59
C HIS A 4 4.97 20.51 1.15
N LEU A 5 4.05 20.47 2.10
CA LEU A 5 3.58 21.63 2.82
C LEU A 5 3.97 21.52 4.30
N PRO A 6 4.30 22.64 4.98
CA PRO A 6 4.66 22.61 6.38
C PRO A 6 3.49 22.19 7.27
N ASN A 7 3.76 21.49 8.38
CA ASN A 7 2.73 21.12 9.35
C ASN A 7 2.22 22.30 10.18
N THR A 8 2.76 23.50 9.99
CA THR A 8 2.29 24.73 10.62
C THR A 8 0.97 25.24 10.03
N ILE A 9 0.60 24.80 8.82
CA ILE A 9 -0.71 25.11 8.25
C ILE A 9 -1.79 24.23 8.89
N PRO A 10 -3.04 24.74 9.06
CA PRO A 10 -4.14 23.93 9.53
C PRO A 10 -4.43 22.75 8.62
N SER A 11 -4.79 21.59 9.19
CA SER A 11 -5.10 20.38 8.41
C SER A 11 -6.24 20.59 7.42
N LEU A 12 -7.23 21.42 7.77
CA LEU A 12 -8.32 21.78 6.86
C LEU A 12 -7.81 22.56 5.63
N GLN A 13 -6.81 23.41 5.80
CA GLN A 13 -6.20 24.13 4.68
C GLN A 13 -5.40 23.19 3.77
N ALA A 14 -4.64 22.26 4.35
CA ALA A 14 -3.93 21.25 3.57
C ALA A 14 -4.90 20.37 2.76
N GLN A 15 -6.04 20.03 3.33
CA GLN A 15 -7.10 19.30 2.64
C GLN A 15 -7.77 20.13 1.54
N ALA A 16 -8.07 21.41 1.80
CA ALA A 16 -8.63 22.30 0.78
C ALA A 16 -7.70 22.46 -0.43
N PHE A 17 -6.38 22.55 -0.20
CA PHE A 17 -5.40 22.57 -1.29
C PHE A 17 -5.34 21.23 -2.05
N ALA A 18 -5.48 20.12 -1.34
CA ALA A 18 -5.55 18.81 -1.98
C ALA A 18 -6.80 18.68 -2.86
N GLU A 19 -7.96 19.11 -2.38
CA GLU A 19 -9.21 19.14 -3.16
C GLU A 19 -9.08 20.03 -4.39
N GLN A 20 -8.49 21.23 -4.25
CA GLN A 20 -8.26 22.15 -5.36
C GLN A 20 -7.38 21.55 -6.46
N LEU A 21 -6.41 20.72 -6.09
CA LEU A 21 -5.46 20.05 -6.99
C LEU A 21 -5.89 18.63 -7.40
N GLU A 22 -7.05 18.16 -6.96
CA GLU A 22 -7.46 16.75 -7.07
C GLU A 22 -6.37 15.80 -6.57
N ALA A 23 -5.70 16.17 -5.48
CA ALA A 23 -4.56 15.48 -4.93
C ALA A 23 -4.92 14.61 -3.73
N LEU A 24 -4.15 13.54 -3.51
CA LEU A 24 -4.13 12.80 -2.25
C LEU A 24 -3.36 13.61 -1.20
N CYS A 25 -3.95 13.86 -0.03
CA CYS A 25 -3.29 14.50 1.10
C CYS A 25 -2.83 13.46 2.13
N ILE A 26 -1.53 13.40 2.41
CA ILE A 26 -0.92 12.49 3.38
C ILE A 26 -0.27 13.32 4.50
N ASN A 27 -0.69 13.12 5.73
CA ASN A 27 -0.04 13.71 6.90
C ASN A 27 1.12 12.81 7.36
N LYS A 28 2.35 13.33 7.32
CA LYS A 28 3.56 12.64 7.79
C LYS A 28 3.95 13.02 9.23
N GLY A 29 3.15 13.84 9.90
CA GLY A 29 3.44 14.37 11.24
C GLY A 29 4.37 15.58 11.22
N THR A 30 5.43 15.55 10.42
CA THR A 30 6.37 16.66 10.24
C THR A 30 5.96 17.63 9.12
N HIS A 31 5.21 17.17 8.16
CA HIS A 31 4.73 17.92 6.99
C HIS A 31 3.55 17.20 6.34
N TYR A 32 2.83 17.90 5.46
CA TYR A 32 1.85 17.28 4.57
C TYR A 32 2.48 17.00 3.21
N VAL A 33 2.09 15.89 2.60
CA VAL A 33 2.47 15.51 1.24
C VAL A 33 1.23 15.48 0.39
N LEU A 34 1.15 16.36 -0.61
CA LEU A 34 0.12 16.33 -1.63
C LEU A 34 0.64 15.59 -2.85
N VAL A 35 -0.14 14.63 -3.36
CA VAL A 35 0.22 13.84 -4.54
C VAL A 35 -0.88 14.02 -5.59
N THR A 36 -0.56 14.75 -6.66
CA THR A 36 -1.49 15.00 -7.79
C THR A 36 -1.32 13.91 -8.86
N SER A 37 -2.18 13.90 -9.90
CA SER A 37 -1.87 13.16 -11.13
C SER A 37 -0.55 13.68 -11.76
N HIS A 38 0.15 12.82 -12.50
CA HIS A 38 1.36 13.21 -13.24
C HIS A 38 1.08 14.27 -14.32
N SER A 39 -0.17 14.40 -14.77
CA SER A 39 -0.58 15.41 -15.77
C SER A 39 -0.62 16.85 -15.22
N VAL A 40 -0.51 17.04 -13.90
CA VAL A 40 -0.44 18.36 -13.28
C VAL A 40 1.02 18.82 -13.26
N HIS A 41 1.33 19.90 -13.98
CA HIS A 41 2.69 20.46 -14.13
C HIS A 41 2.83 21.87 -13.55
N SER A 42 1.76 22.43 -13.00
CA SER A 42 1.78 23.76 -12.39
C SER A 42 1.04 23.77 -11.07
N VAL A 43 1.54 24.54 -10.13
CA VAL A 43 0.95 24.74 -8.81
C VAL A 43 0.47 26.19 -8.73
N PRO A 44 -0.76 26.45 -8.22
CA PRO A 44 -1.21 27.81 -7.93
C PRO A 44 -0.20 28.55 -7.04
N SER A 45 0.01 29.84 -7.27
CA SER A 45 1.01 30.64 -6.54
C SER A 45 0.80 30.58 -5.02
N GLU A 46 -0.44 30.62 -4.58
CA GLU A 46 -0.80 30.51 -3.15
C GLU A 46 -0.23 29.23 -2.51
N ILE A 47 -0.27 28.10 -3.21
CA ILE A 47 0.25 26.82 -2.72
C ILE A 47 1.76 26.76 -2.87
N ALA A 48 2.28 27.28 -4.00
CA ALA A 48 3.71 27.30 -4.30
C ALA A 48 4.49 28.14 -3.28
N ASP A 49 3.94 29.28 -2.87
CA ASP A 49 4.57 30.19 -1.89
C ASP A 49 4.67 29.55 -0.48
N MET A 50 3.77 28.59 -0.16
CA MET A 50 3.79 27.85 1.10
C MET A 50 4.52 26.50 1.01
N ALA A 51 4.83 26.02 -0.20
CA ALA A 51 5.46 24.74 -0.38
C ALA A 51 6.90 24.74 0.13
N LEU A 52 7.26 23.70 0.90
CA LEU A 52 8.64 23.44 1.29
C LEU A 52 9.44 22.93 0.10
N GLU A 53 8.84 22.05 -0.68
CA GLU A 53 9.45 21.39 -1.84
C GLU A 53 8.36 20.96 -2.83
N VAL A 54 8.71 20.97 -4.11
CA VAL A 54 7.84 20.56 -5.22
C VAL A 54 8.64 19.69 -6.20
N TRP A 55 8.09 18.51 -6.53
CA TRP A 55 8.65 17.61 -7.53
C TRP A 55 7.69 17.45 -8.70
N ASP A 56 8.13 17.78 -9.89
CA ASP A 56 7.43 17.41 -11.13
C ASP A 56 7.82 15.99 -11.51
N MET A 57 6.82 15.09 -11.52
CA MET A 57 7.03 13.67 -11.70
C MET A 57 6.56 13.22 -13.07
N PRO A 58 7.38 12.48 -13.83
CA PRO A 58 7.06 12.11 -15.22
C PRO A 58 6.00 11.01 -15.34
N THR A 59 5.65 10.33 -14.25
CA THR A 59 4.69 9.23 -14.21
C THR A 59 3.91 9.21 -12.90
N ASP A 60 2.81 8.45 -12.83
CA ASP A 60 2.03 8.28 -11.59
C ASP A 60 2.70 7.39 -10.54
N MET A 61 3.88 6.82 -10.83
CA MET A 61 4.70 6.07 -9.87
C MET A 61 5.48 6.99 -8.93
N GLN A 62 4.88 8.05 -8.48
CA GLN A 62 5.49 9.24 -7.86
C GLN A 62 6.22 8.92 -6.56
N LEU A 63 5.49 8.49 -5.52
CA LEU A 63 6.06 8.22 -4.19
C LEU A 63 7.06 7.05 -4.16
N SER A 64 6.97 6.14 -5.12
CA SER A 64 7.88 5.01 -5.27
C SER A 64 9.03 5.28 -6.24
N SER A 65 9.08 6.47 -6.84
CA SER A 65 10.14 6.86 -7.78
C SER A 65 11.44 7.14 -7.05
N ARG A 66 12.56 6.65 -7.63
CA ARG A 66 13.92 6.99 -7.16
C ARG A 66 14.27 8.47 -7.33
N ALA A 67 13.54 9.20 -8.20
CA ALA A 67 13.70 10.64 -8.33
C ALA A 67 13.18 11.39 -7.09
N TYR A 68 12.14 10.84 -6.42
CA TYR A 68 11.62 11.38 -5.17
C TYR A 68 12.35 10.82 -3.94
N GLN A 69 12.57 9.50 -3.93
CA GLN A 69 13.27 8.82 -2.83
C GLN A 69 14.40 7.97 -3.38
N SER A 70 15.63 8.41 -3.21
CA SER A 70 16.83 7.71 -3.68
C SER A 70 17.09 6.39 -2.97
N GLU A 71 16.73 6.30 -1.68
CA GLU A 71 16.92 5.11 -0.88
C GLU A 71 15.81 4.08 -1.07
N THR A 72 16.16 2.80 -0.93
CA THR A 72 15.18 1.72 -0.99
C THR A 72 14.34 1.71 0.28
N HIS A 73 13.01 1.77 0.13
CA HIS A 73 12.10 1.62 1.26
C HIS A 73 12.33 0.30 1.99
N ARG A 74 12.32 0.37 3.31
CA ARG A 74 12.27 -0.80 4.19
C ARG A 74 10.87 -0.91 4.76
N ILE A 75 10.15 -1.98 4.40
CA ILE A 75 8.77 -2.24 4.82
C ILE A 75 8.78 -3.35 5.86
N ALA A 76 8.38 -3.05 7.09
CA ALA A 76 8.24 -4.03 8.15
C ALA A 76 6.99 -4.90 7.90
N ILE A 77 7.13 -6.21 8.06
CA ILE A 77 6.06 -7.20 7.95
C ILE A 77 6.18 -8.13 9.16
N GLY A 78 5.43 -7.84 10.22
CA GLY A 78 5.60 -8.53 11.51
C GLY A 78 7.00 -8.32 12.08
N ASP A 79 7.71 -9.41 12.37
CA ASP A 79 9.08 -9.41 12.87
C ASP A 79 10.16 -9.50 11.76
N THR A 80 9.76 -9.40 10.50
CA THR A 80 10.62 -9.38 9.32
C THR A 80 10.44 -8.09 8.54
N TYR A 81 11.16 -7.94 7.43
CA TYR A 81 11.03 -6.78 6.54
C TYR A 81 11.35 -7.16 5.11
N ILE A 82 10.91 -6.31 4.17
CA ILE A 82 11.26 -6.37 2.76
C ILE A 82 11.86 -5.03 2.33
N GLY A 83 12.83 -5.06 1.41
CA GLY A 83 13.54 -3.88 0.93
C GLY A 83 14.69 -3.45 1.85
N GLY A 84 15.11 -2.18 1.73
CA GLY A 84 16.34 -1.68 2.35
C GLY A 84 17.60 -2.19 1.64
N ASP A 85 18.76 -1.84 2.18
CA ASP A 85 20.06 -2.16 1.57
C ASP A 85 20.55 -3.59 1.84
N GLY A 86 19.82 -4.34 2.66
CA GLY A 86 20.23 -5.67 3.15
C GLY A 86 19.99 -6.83 2.17
N GLY A 87 19.45 -6.60 0.98
CA GLY A 87 19.22 -7.65 -0.02
C GLY A 87 18.24 -8.75 0.42
N ASN A 88 17.38 -8.49 1.38
CA ASN A 88 16.42 -9.46 1.89
C ASN A 88 15.43 -9.93 0.83
N GLN A 89 15.27 -11.23 0.73
CA GLN A 89 14.21 -11.85 -0.04
C GLN A 89 13.13 -12.39 0.90
N LEU A 90 11.89 -11.99 0.68
CA LEU A 90 10.74 -12.52 1.41
C LEU A 90 9.89 -13.36 0.46
N MET A 91 9.79 -14.66 0.75
CA MET A 91 8.87 -15.53 0.02
C MET A 91 7.44 -15.26 0.47
N ILE A 92 6.58 -14.88 -0.48
CA ILE A 92 5.14 -14.69 -0.31
C ILE A 92 4.47 -15.73 -1.21
N ALA A 93 3.72 -16.67 -0.64
CA ALA A 93 3.14 -17.76 -1.41
C ALA A 93 1.73 -18.11 -0.91
N GLY A 94 0.93 -18.73 -1.78
CA GLY A 94 -0.43 -19.15 -1.47
C GLY A 94 -1.32 -19.16 -2.70
N PRO A 95 -2.62 -19.49 -2.53
CA PRO A 95 -3.56 -19.60 -3.64
C PRO A 95 -3.93 -18.23 -4.21
N CYS A 96 -4.45 -18.22 -5.43
CA CYS A 96 -4.93 -16.99 -6.08
C CYS A 96 -6.07 -16.33 -5.30
N ALA A 97 -6.97 -17.12 -4.74
CA ALA A 97 -8.14 -16.66 -3.99
C ALA A 97 -8.38 -17.52 -2.76
N VAL A 98 -9.08 -16.95 -1.77
CA VAL A 98 -9.69 -17.70 -0.66
C VAL A 98 -10.97 -18.34 -1.19
N GLU A 99 -11.01 -19.66 -1.30
CA GLU A 99 -12.16 -20.40 -1.85
C GLU A 99 -12.85 -21.27 -0.80
N SER A 100 -12.09 -21.88 0.12
CA SER A 100 -12.62 -22.63 1.23
C SER A 100 -11.68 -22.65 2.43
N ARG A 101 -12.20 -23.02 3.58
CA ARG A 101 -11.42 -23.23 4.81
C ARG A 101 -10.36 -24.30 4.61
N GLU A 102 -10.72 -25.42 4.00
CA GLU A 102 -9.84 -26.57 3.79
C GLU A 102 -8.64 -26.19 2.90
N GLN A 103 -8.90 -25.43 1.80
CA GLN A 103 -7.85 -24.96 0.91
C GLN A 103 -6.83 -24.08 1.65
N ILE A 104 -7.31 -23.13 2.46
CA ILE A 104 -6.44 -22.20 3.19
C ILE A 104 -5.70 -22.92 4.31
N GLU A 105 -6.32 -23.83 5.03
CA GLU A 105 -5.64 -24.64 6.05
C GLU A 105 -4.52 -25.51 5.46
N GLN A 106 -4.77 -26.19 4.33
CA GLN A 106 -3.76 -26.97 3.62
C GLN A 106 -2.61 -26.07 3.14
N SER A 107 -2.94 -24.88 2.65
CA SER A 107 -1.93 -23.89 2.26
C SER A 107 -1.07 -23.46 3.45
N CYS A 108 -1.65 -23.13 4.59
CA CYS A 108 -0.92 -22.77 5.81
C CYS A 108 0.00 -23.89 6.29
N GLN A 109 -0.49 -25.15 6.28
CA GLN A 109 0.28 -26.32 6.67
C GLN A 109 1.49 -26.52 5.74
N LEU A 110 1.28 -26.35 4.42
CA LEU A 110 2.36 -26.43 3.44
C LEU A 110 3.40 -25.33 3.67
N LEU A 111 2.97 -24.08 3.82
CA LEU A 111 3.86 -22.95 4.08
C LEU A 111 4.70 -23.16 5.33
N LYS A 112 4.08 -23.64 6.41
CA LYS A 112 4.78 -23.96 7.66
C LYS A 112 5.86 -25.03 7.47
N ARG A 113 5.58 -26.09 6.70
CA ARG A 113 6.56 -27.15 6.37
C ARG A 113 7.73 -26.62 5.54
N LEU A 114 7.47 -25.64 4.66
CA LEU A 114 8.47 -25.04 3.78
C LEU A 114 9.22 -23.84 4.43
N GLY A 115 8.87 -23.47 5.67
CA GLY A 115 9.45 -22.29 6.33
C GLY A 115 9.03 -20.95 5.70
N VAL A 116 7.97 -20.95 4.88
CA VAL A 116 7.43 -19.73 4.27
C VAL A 116 6.52 -19.02 5.28
N ARG A 117 6.78 -17.75 5.52
CA ARG A 117 6.14 -17.00 6.60
C ARG A 117 4.93 -16.20 6.18
N VAL A 118 4.78 -15.89 4.90
CA VAL A 118 3.70 -15.04 4.38
C VAL A 118 2.79 -15.84 3.48
N LEU A 119 1.53 -15.99 3.92
CA LEU A 119 0.43 -16.50 3.11
C LEU A 119 -0.13 -15.36 2.25
N ARG A 120 -0.24 -15.60 0.94
CA ARG A 120 -0.97 -14.71 0.03
C ARG A 120 -2.26 -15.40 -0.43
N ALA A 121 -3.41 -14.77 -0.22
CA ALA A 121 -4.68 -15.22 -0.78
C ALA A 121 -5.65 -14.05 -0.95
N GLY A 122 -6.19 -13.83 -2.14
CA GLY A 122 -7.12 -12.74 -2.42
C GLY A 122 -8.53 -13.03 -1.89
N CYS A 123 -9.09 -12.11 -1.12
CA CYS A 123 -10.47 -12.19 -0.62
C CYS A 123 -11.46 -11.51 -1.57
N TYR A 124 -11.02 -10.51 -2.29
CA TYR A 124 -11.79 -9.80 -3.31
C TYR A 124 -11.14 -9.98 -4.67
N LYS A 125 -11.96 -10.22 -5.69
CA LYS A 125 -11.51 -10.36 -7.09
C LYS A 125 -12.22 -9.35 -7.97
N PRO A 126 -11.51 -8.39 -8.57
CA PRO A 126 -12.10 -7.51 -9.55
C PRO A 126 -12.54 -8.33 -10.77
N ARG A 127 -13.81 -8.24 -11.15
CA ARG A 127 -14.41 -8.96 -12.27
C ARG A 127 -15.35 -8.06 -13.03
N THR A 128 -15.29 -8.13 -14.34
CA THR A 128 -16.21 -7.42 -15.24
C THR A 128 -17.57 -8.11 -15.33
N SER A 129 -17.59 -9.44 -15.24
CA SER A 129 -18.84 -10.22 -15.26
C SER A 129 -19.42 -10.38 -13.85
N PRO A 130 -20.73 -10.13 -13.67
CA PRO A 130 -21.41 -10.34 -12.39
C PRO A 130 -21.57 -11.83 -12.01
N TYR A 131 -21.40 -12.74 -12.96
CA TYR A 131 -21.62 -14.19 -12.78
C TYR A 131 -20.35 -14.95 -12.38
N THR A 132 -19.20 -14.31 -12.32
CA THR A 132 -17.93 -14.95 -11.92
C THR A 132 -17.69 -14.84 -10.42
N PHE A 133 -16.92 -15.79 -9.88
CA PHE A 133 -16.50 -15.76 -8.50
C PHE A 133 -15.72 -14.48 -8.17
N ARG A 134 -16.19 -13.74 -7.18
CA ARG A 134 -15.63 -12.46 -6.76
C ARG A 134 -14.79 -12.54 -5.48
N GLY A 135 -14.52 -13.75 -4.98
CA GLY A 135 -13.90 -13.98 -3.68
C GLY A 135 -14.94 -14.15 -2.58
N LEU A 136 -14.50 -14.56 -1.41
CA LEU A 136 -15.35 -14.69 -0.21
C LEU A 136 -15.55 -13.36 0.53
N GLY A 137 -14.89 -12.28 0.08
CA GLY A 137 -15.01 -10.96 0.69
C GLY A 137 -14.65 -10.96 2.17
N GLU A 138 -15.52 -10.37 2.99
CA GLU A 138 -15.31 -10.25 4.44
C GLU A 138 -15.16 -11.59 5.15
N ASP A 139 -15.89 -12.62 4.73
CA ASP A 139 -15.76 -13.96 5.33
C ASP A 139 -14.39 -14.57 5.03
N GLY A 140 -13.83 -14.28 3.86
CA GLY A 140 -12.45 -14.62 3.51
C GLY A 140 -11.43 -13.91 4.40
N LEU A 141 -11.65 -12.62 4.70
CA LEU A 141 -10.78 -11.87 5.63
C LEU A 141 -10.83 -12.43 7.06
N LYS A 142 -12.01 -12.78 7.56
CA LYS A 142 -12.17 -13.43 8.86
C LYS A 142 -11.42 -14.77 8.92
N LEU A 143 -11.57 -15.57 7.85
CA LEU A 143 -10.87 -16.84 7.74
C LEU A 143 -9.34 -16.65 7.72
N LEU A 144 -8.83 -15.69 6.98
CA LEU A 144 -7.40 -15.40 6.97
C LEU A 144 -6.88 -14.91 8.34
N ALA A 145 -7.68 -14.13 9.08
CA ALA A 145 -7.35 -13.71 10.44
C ALA A 145 -7.24 -14.91 11.40
N GLU A 146 -8.19 -15.86 11.34
CA GLU A 146 -8.12 -17.11 12.11
C GLU A 146 -6.87 -17.94 11.75
N MET A 147 -6.54 -18.04 10.47
CA MET A 147 -5.35 -18.78 10.01
C MET A 147 -4.06 -18.14 10.49
N ARG A 148 -4.00 -16.80 10.48
CA ARG A 148 -2.86 -16.04 11.02
C ARG A 148 -2.61 -16.41 12.49
N GLU A 149 -3.64 -16.44 13.30
CA GLU A 149 -3.53 -16.79 14.72
C GLU A 149 -3.18 -18.28 14.92
N LYS A 150 -3.84 -19.17 14.20
CA LYS A 150 -3.68 -20.62 14.34
C LYS A 150 -2.31 -21.13 13.88
N TYR A 151 -1.78 -20.58 12.79
CA TYR A 151 -0.55 -21.06 12.15
C TYR A 151 0.66 -20.14 12.31
N GLY A 152 0.47 -18.94 12.86
CA GLY A 152 1.53 -17.94 13.02
C GLY A 152 2.06 -17.40 11.70
N VAL A 153 1.25 -17.46 10.63
CA VAL A 153 1.61 -16.89 9.33
C VAL A 153 1.24 -15.42 9.25
N LEU A 154 2.03 -14.65 8.51
CA LEU A 154 1.67 -13.30 8.09
C LEU A 154 0.76 -13.40 6.86
N VAL A 155 -0.10 -12.41 6.65
CA VAL A 155 -1.10 -12.45 5.58
C VAL A 155 -0.93 -11.27 4.64
N ALA A 156 -0.91 -11.55 3.34
CA ALA A 156 -1.06 -10.59 2.26
C ALA A 156 -2.36 -10.90 1.50
N THR A 157 -3.26 -9.92 1.39
CA THR A 157 -4.56 -10.07 0.70
C THR A 157 -4.92 -8.79 -0.06
N GLU A 158 -5.88 -8.90 -0.93
CA GLU A 158 -6.48 -7.83 -1.73
C GLU A 158 -8.01 -7.89 -1.66
#